data_72a0a685bf151581da470cb556a855ea
#
_entry.id   72a0a685bf151581da470cb556a855ea
#
_cell.length_a   1.000
_cell.length_b   1.000
_cell.length_c   1.000
_cell.angle_alpha   90.00
_cell.angle_beta   90.00
_cell.angle_gamma   90.00
#
_symmetry.space_group_name_H-M   'P 1'
#
loop_
_entity.id
_entity.type
_entity.pdbx_description
1 polymer ?
#
loop_
_entity_poly.entity_id
_entity_poly.type
_entity_poly.pdbx_seq_one_letter_code
_entity_poly.pdbx_strand_id
1 'polypeptide(L)'
;MCGMFQGLFLHSRFDIVIPGSEIPEWFRHQSIGNEVSIQEPYSLLCNEWMGIAVCVVFCSPPRIHKECFLACYLIANGKQMSYNPITRNIVALSDHIWLIYLLPQYYKEEDINSAWECDANGFNQIGVRIGNICKGLEVKKCGLRLVYKKDIEDLNQTMTQRHHNFDNLMATVEGYKAKRTRDDYDEAGSFNDEPPQIGRAHV
;
A
#
# COMPACT_ATOMS: atom_id res chain seq x y z
N MET A 1 8.69 34.55 16.30
CA MET A 1 8.13 34.05 15.04
C MET A 1 8.53 32.58 14.89
N CYS A 2 7.81 31.65 15.51
CA CYS A 2 8.17 30.21 15.51
C CYS A 2 6.94 29.29 15.41
N GLY A 3 5.90 29.71 14.73
CA GLY A 3 4.62 28.98 14.67
C GLY A 3 4.12 28.55 13.30
N MET A 4 4.83 28.82 12.20
CA MET A 4 4.29 28.58 10.85
C MET A 4 4.83 27.31 10.14
N PHE A 5 5.84 26.64 10.69
CA PHE A 5 6.47 25.49 10.02
C PHE A 5 5.94 24.12 10.44
N GLN A 6 5.17 24.01 11.51
CA GLN A 6 4.63 22.71 11.97
C GLN A 6 3.48 22.14 11.10
N GLY A 7 2.81 22.96 10.31
CA GLY A 7 1.70 22.53 9.47
C GLY A 7 2.11 21.89 8.13
N LEU A 8 3.30 22.19 7.62
CA LEU A 8 3.79 21.73 6.32
C LEU A 8 4.32 20.29 6.35
N PHE A 9 4.79 19.80 7.51
CA PHE A 9 5.36 18.45 7.65
C PHE A 9 4.30 17.33 7.73
N LEU A 10 3.06 17.65 8.06
CA LEU A 10 1.97 16.67 8.17
C LEU A 10 1.55 16.08 6.82
N HIS A 11 1.89 16.71 5.70
CA HIS A 11 1.49 16.29 4.35
C HIS A 11 2.63 15.67 3.53
N SER A 12 3.84 15.57 4.08
CA SER A 12 5.02 15.07 3.37
C SER A 12 5.29 13.58 3.60
N ARG A 13 4.48 12.94 4.45
CA ARG A 13 4.61 11.53 4.80
C ARG A 13 3.24 10.88 4.90
N PHE A 14 3.16 9.66 4.37
CA PHE A 14 2.04 8.75 4.61
C PHE A 14 2.59 7.44 5.16
N ASP A 15 1.94 6.87 6.18
CA ASP A 15 2.27 5.54 6.65
C ASP A 15 1.04 4.79 7.19
N ILE A 16 1.01 3.47 6.95
CA ILE A 16 -0.07 2.58 7.36
C ILE A 16 0.49 1.24 7.82
N VAL A 17 -0.17 0.62 8.80
CA VAL A 17 0.12 -0.75 9.25
C VAL A 17 -1.08 -1.63 8.91
N ILE A 18 -0.81 -2.74 8.21
CA ILE A 18 -1.81 -3.72 7.79
C ILE A 18 -1.35 -5.14 8.12
N PRO A 19 -2.25 -6.10 8.37
CA PRO A 19 -1.88 -7.51 8.48
C PRO A 19 -1.23 -8.01 7.19
N GLY A 20 -0.16 -8.82 7.32
CA GLY A 20 0.52 -9.41 6.17
C GLY A 20 1.94 -9.86 6.51
N SER A 21 2.45 -10.83 5.76
CA SER A 21 3.77 -11.47 5.97
C SER A 21 4.70 -11.36 4.77
N GLU A 22 4.23 -10.83 3.64
CA GLU A 22 5.01 -10.74 2.41
C GLU A 22 5.09 -9.30 1.90
N ILE A 23 6.28 -8.92 1.44
CA ILE A 23 6.50 -7.65 0.78
C ILE A 23 5.88 -7.72 -0.62
N PRO A 24 5.03 -6.77 -1.02
CA PRO A 24 4.49 -6.74 -2.38
C PRO A 24 5.59 -6.76 -3.45
N GLU A 25 5.38 -7.50 -4.54
CA GLU A 25 6.32 -7.62 -5.66
C GLU A 25 6.68 -6.27 -6.30
N TRP A 26 5.84 -5.27 -6.10
CA TRP A 26 6.10 -3.90 -6.51
C TRP A 26 7.40 -3.33 -5.92
N PHE A 27 7.82 -3.80 -4.72
CA PHE A 27 9.11 -3.46 -4.13
C PHE A 27 10.22 -4.30 -4.74
N ARG A 28 10.95 -3.75 -5.70
CA ARG A 28 11.99 -4.48 -6.45
C ARG A 28 13.22 -4.82 -5.60
N HIS A 29 13.53 -3.99 -4.60
CA HIS A 29 14.66 -4.19 -3.70
C HIS A 29 14.14 -4.65 -2.34
N GLN A 30 14.43 -5.89 -2.01
CA GLN A 30 13.99 -6.54 -0.78
C GLN A 30 15.17 -7.19 -0.09
N SER A 31 15.15 -7.21 1.24
CA SER A 31 16.17 -7.83 2.07
C SER A 31 15.52 -8.57 3.24
N ILE A 32 16.13 -9.66 3.67
CA ILE A 32 15.83 -10.32 4.94
C ILE A 32 16.51 -9.52 6.05
N GLY A 33 15.79 -9.28 7.15
CA GLY A 33 16.28 -8.48 8.26
C GLY A 33 15.82 -7.03 8.20
N ASN A 34 16.60 -6.16 8.83
CA ASN A 34 16.19 -4.80 9.15
C ASN A 34 16.85 -3.70 8.33
N GLU A 35 17.55 -4.05 7.26
CA GLU A 35 18.23 -3.07 6.41
C GLU A 35 18.11 -3.45 4.94
N VAL A 36 17.85 -2.47 4.09
CA VAL A 36 17.85 -2.61 2.63
C VAL A 36 18.42 -1.36 2.00
N SER A 37 19.25 -1.51 0.98
CA SER A 37 19.82 -0.40 0.20
C SER A 37 19.81 -0.70 -1.29
N ILE A 38 19.79 0.36 -2.07
CA ILE A 38 19.87 0.36 -3.53
C ILE A 38 21.01 1.27 -3.98
N GLN A 39 21.60 0.94 -5.11
CA GLN A 39 22.54 1.81 -5.81
C GLN A 39 21.89 2.27 -7.10
N GLU A 40 21.78 3.58 -7.28
CA GLU A 40 21.17 4.18 -8.46
C GLU A 40 22.09 5.22 -9.07
N PRO A 41 22.17 5.30 -10.42
CA PRO A 41 22.89 6.37 -11.09
C PRO A 41 22.29 7.73 -10.74
N TYR A 42 23.13 8.73 -10.53
CA TYR A 42 22.72 10.10 -10.23
C TYR A 42 21.69 10.66 -11.23
N SER A 43 21.86 10.34 -12.51
CA SER A 43 20.98 10.79 -13.59
C SER A 43 19.52 10.34 -13.43
N LEU A 44 19.27 9.20 -12.76
CA LEU A 44 17.91 8.73 -12.50
C LEU A 44 17.26 9.47 -11.34
N LEU A 45 18.05 10.00 -10.42
CA LEU A 45 17.55 10.69 -9.23
C LEU A 45 17.15 12.15 -9.50
N CYS A 46 17.68 12.75 -10.57
CA CYS A 46 17.42 14.15 -10.89
C CYS A 46 16.11 14.39 -11.65
N ASN A 47 15.54 13.36 -12.29
CA ASN A 47 14.38 13.53 -13.16
C ASN A 47 13.16 12.75 -12.64
N GLU A 48 12.10 13.51 -12.33
CA GLU A 48 10.76 12.96 -12.04
C GLU A 48 10.66 12.07 -10.79
N TRP A 49 11.63 12.16 -9.87
CA TRP A 49 11.55 11.48 -8.58
C TRP A 49 10.44 12.05 -7.72
N MET A 50 9.53 11.19 -7.26
CA MET A 50 8.32 11.52 -6.52
C MET A 50 8.39 11.16 -5.03
N GLY A 51 9.37 10.34 -4.63
CA GLY A 51 9.55 9.97 -3.23
C GLY A 51 10.13 8.57 -3.03
N ILE A 52 10.13 8.14 -1.77
CA ILE A 52 10.62 6.83 -1.34
C ILE A 52 9.48 6.05 -0.72
N ALA A 53 9.25 4.83 -1.21
CA ALA A 53 8.38 3.86 -0.58
C ALA A 53 9.21 2.82 0.20
N VAL A 54 8.81 2.55 1.44
CA VAL A 54 9.41 1.54 2.32
C VAL A 54 8.35 0.57 2.77
N CYS A 55 8.70 -0.71 2.81
CA CYS A 55 7.85 -1.78 3.31
C CYS A 55 8.62 -2.56 4.38
N VAL A 56 8.04 -2.76 5.54
CA VAL A 56 8.66 -3.48 6.66
C VAL A 56 7.72 -4.58 7.12
N VAL A 57 8.17 -5.82 7.05
CA VAL A 57 7.46 -6.97 7.63
C VAL A 57 8.01 -7.21 9.03
N PHE A 58 7.15 -7.19 10.01
CA PHE A 58 7.53 -7.35 11.42
C PHE A 58 6.52 -8.21 12.16
N CYS A 59 6.98 -8.80 13.27
CA CYS A 59 6.17 -9.57 14.21
C CYS A 59 6.49 -9.15 15.64
N SER A 60 5.47 -9.09 16.48
CA SER A 60 5.62 -8.88 17.91
C SER A 60 5.24 -10.16 18.66
N PRO A 61 6.04 -10.64 19.60
CA PRO A 61 5.68 -11.83 20.38
C PRO A 61 4.47 -11.56 21.30
N PRO A 62 3.68 -12.61 21.61
CA PRO A 62 2.37 -12.47 22.27
C PRO A 62 2.42 -11.99 23.72
N ARG A 63 3.58 -11.76 24.31
CA ARG A 63 3.75 -11.39 25.73
C ARG A 63 4.21 -9.96 25.99
N ILE A 64 4.24 -9.11 24.97
CA ILE A 64 4.64 -7.71 25.17
C ILE A 64 3.41 -6.89 25.52
N HIS A 65 3.27 -6.57 26.80
CA HIS A 65 2.27 -5.63 27.33
C HIS A 65 2.71 -4.17 27.28
N LYS A 66 3.84 -3.88 26.65
CA LYS A 66 4.40 -2.51 26.54
C LYS A 66 4.28 -1.99 25.12
N GLU A 67 4.09 -0.69 25.02
CA GLU A 67 4.16 0.00 23.73
C GLU A 67 5.50 -0.27 23.05
N CYS A 68 5.45 -0.79 21.82
CA CYS A 68 6.59 -1.07 20.99
C CYS A 68 6.69 -0.05 19.88
N PHE A 69 7.90 0.46 19.65
CA PHE A 69 8.13 1.41 18.57
C PHE A 69 9.07 0.80 17.53
N LEU A 70 8.70 0.91 16.28
CA LEU A 70 9.60 0.80 15.15
C LEU A 70 10.09 2.19 14.77
N ALA A 71 11.35 2.26 14.37
CA ALA A 71 11.98 3.46 13.87
C ALA A 71 12.62 3.19 12.51
N CYS A 72 12.24 3.94 11.48
CA CYS A 72 12.84 3.87 10.15
C CYS A 72 13.84 5.02 9.99
N TYR A 73 15.10 4.67 9.77
CA TYR A 73 16.20 5.58 9.51
C TYR A 73 16.54 5.54 8.03
N LEU A 74 16.63 6.68 7.41
CA LEU A 74 17.11 6.81 6.04
C LEU A 74 18.61 6.94 6.01
N ILE A 75 19.23 6.22 5.11
CA ILE A 75 20.68 6.16 4.92
C ILE A 75 21.00 6.59 3.49
N ALA A 76 21.91 7.50 3.33
CA ALA A 76 22.47 7.86 2.04
C ALA A 76 23.99 7.79 2.09
N ASN A 77 24.59 7.09 1.15
CA ASN A 77 26.05 6.90 1.06
C ASN A 77 26.68 6.48 2.40
N GLY A 78 25.99 5.56 3.11
CA GLY A 78 26.40 5.05 4.42
C GLY A 78 26.18 5.99 5.61
N LYS A 79 25.65 7.21 5.39
CA LYS A 79 25.36 8.19 6.45
C LYS A 79 23.85 8.28 6.71
N GLN A 80 23.46 8.40 7.97
CA GLN A 80 22.05 8.65 8.31
C GLN A 80 21.67 10.09 7.92
N MET A 81 20.60 10.20 7.09
CA MET A 81 20.18 11.49 6.51
C MET A 81 19.47 12.41 7.50
N SER A 82 18.82 11.88 8.52
CA SER A 82 18.08 12.69 9.50
C SER A 82 18.28 12.16 10.90
N TYR A 83 18.42 13.09 11.88
CA TYR A 83 18.47 12.72 13.29
C TYR A 83 17.14 12.21 13.83
N ASN A 84 16.02 12.56 13.18
CA ASN A 84 14.69 12.13 13.60
C ASN A 84 14.22 10.96 12.75
N PRO A 85 14.19 9.73 13.30
CA PRO A 85 13.64 8.58 12.59
C PRO A 85 12.13 8.74 12.43
N ILE A 86 11.60 8.09 11.41
CA ILE A 86 10.17 7.89 11.29
C ILE A 86 9.77 6.82 12.30
N THR A 87 8.94 7.19 13.28
CA THR A 87 8.54 6.26 14.34
C THR A 87 7.08 5.86 14.22
N ARG A 88 6.79 4.62 14.56
CA ARG A 88 5.44 4.09 14.66
C ARG A 88 5.27 3.27 15.93
N ASN A 89 4.23 3.59 16.71
CA ASN A 89 3.79 2.75 17.82
C ASN A 89 3.07 1.52 17.27
N ILE A 90 3.44 0.33 17.73
CA ILE A 90 3.01 -0.94 17.19
C ILE A 90 2.39 -1.78 18.31
N VAL A 91 1.19 -2.27 18.03
CA VAL A 91 0.54 -3.34 18.79
C VAL A 91 0.14 -4.41 17.77
N ALA A 92 0.95 -5.47 17.64
CA ALA A 92 0.70 -6.51 16.65
C ALA A 92 1.08 -7.87 17.22
N LEU A 93 0.12 -8.81 17.26
CA LEU A 93 0.30 -10.17 17.76
C LEU A 93 0.64 -11.19 16.67
N SER A 94 0.64 -10.77 15.42
CA SER A 94 0.93 -11.56 14.22
C SER A 94 1.80 -10.77 13.27
N ASP A 95 2.16 -11.36 12.14
CA ASP A 95 2.90 -10.66 11.09
C ASP A 95 2.09 -9.48 10.53
N HIS A 96 2.72 -8.34 10.49
CA HIS A 96 2.18 -7.11 9.95
C HIS A 96 3.18 -6.44 9.01
N ILE A 97 2.64 -5.64 8.13
CA ILE A 97 3.37 -4.82 7.18
C ILE A 97 3.21 -3.36 7.57
N TRP A 98 4.32 -2.65 7.74
CA TRP A 98 4.35 -1.21 7.84
C TRP A 98 4.78 -0.62 6.50
N LEU A 99 3.85 0.03 5.81
CA LEU A 99 4.10 0.75 4.56
C LEU A 99 4.33 2.21 4.88
N ILE A 100 5.39 2.79 4.34
CA ILE A 100 5.76 4.19 4.50
C ILE A 100 5.97 4.77 3.11
N TYR A 101 5.43 5.95 2.87
CA TYR A 101 5.71 6.75 1.68
C TYR A 101 6.17 8.14 2.10
N LEU A 102 7.32 8.55 1.60
CA LEU A 102 7.98 9.80 1.92
C LEU A 102 8.11 10.63 0.65
N LEU A 103 7.48 11.77 0.66
CA LEU A 103 7.58 12.75 -0.41
C LEU A 103 8.93 13.48 -0.35
N PRO A 104 9.44 14.04 -1.45
CA PRO A 104 10.71 14.77 -1.48
C PRO A 104 10.81 15.87 -0.42
N GLN A 105 9.72 16.60 -0.17
CA GLN A 105 9.66 17.67 0.81
C GLN A 105 9.73 17.19 2.28
N TYR A 106 9.74 15.88 2.53
CA TYR A 106 10.00 15.33 3.86
C TYR A 106 11.43 15.60 4.32
N TYR A 107 12.33 15.73 3.37
CA TYR A 107 13.77 15.93 3.61
C TYR A 107 14.09 17.42 3.61
N LYS A 108 15.07 17.80 4.41
CA LYS A 108 15.66 19.13 4.29
C LYS A 108 16.50 19.18 3.00
N GLU A 109 16.56 20.35 2.39
CA GLU A 109 17.36 20.57 1.18
C GLU A 109 18.83 20.20 1.36
N GLU A 110 19.39 20.47 2.54
CA GLU A 110 20.76 20.10 2.93
C GLU A 110 20.96 18.57 2.97
N ASP A 111 19.98 17.83 3.51
CA ASP A 111 20.00 16.36 3.60
C ASP A 111 19.90 15.76 2.21
N ILE A 112 19.05 16.33 1.34
CA ILE A 112 18.87 15.92 -0.06
C ILE A 112 20.19 16.13 -0.80
N ASN A 113 20.80 17.31 -0.70
CA ASN A 113 22.03 17.61 -1.43
C ASN A 113 23.17 16.68 -1.01
N SER A 114 23.30 16.36 0.29
CA SER A 114 24.32 15.41 0.75
C SER A 114 24.02 13.95 0.33
N ALA A 115 22.74 13.60 0.19
CA ALA A 115 22.31 12.29 -0.31
C ALA A 115 22.58 12.11 -1.81
N TRP A 116 22.59 13.23 -2.55
CA TRP A 116 22.85 13.25 -3.97
C TRP A 116 24.31 13.37 -4.36
N GLU A 117 25.23 13.46 -3.38
CA GLU A 117 26.66 13.35 -3.64
C GLU A 117 26.99 11.95 -4.13
N CYS A 118 27.32 11.82 -5.43
CA CYS A 118 27.68 10.53 -6.00
C CYS A 118 29.08 10.07 -5.51
N ASP A 119 29.27 8.75 -5.52
CA ASP A 119 30.59 8.16 -5.41
C ASP A 119 31.47 8.47 -6.65
N ALA A 120 32.71 8.04 -6.63
CA ALA A 120 33.66 8.24 -7.74
C ALA A 120 33.18 7.63 -9.08
N ASN A 121 32.18 6.74 -9.05
CA ASN A 121 31.62 6.07 -10.22
C ASN A 121 30.27 6.71 -10.67
N GLY A 122 29.82 7.77 -10.01
CA GLY A 122 28.56 8.46 -10.33
C GLY A 122 27.30 7.76 -9.81
N PHE A 123 27.43 6.89 -8.80
CA PHE A 123 26.32 6.20 -8.15
C PHE A 123 26.05 6.76 -6.76
N ASN A 124 24.79 6.75 -6.39
CA ASN A 124 24.33 7.03 -5.03
C ASN A 124 23.80 5.75 -4.40
N GLN A 125 24.11 5.57 -3.12
CA GLN A 125 23.53 4.51 -2.32
C GLN A 125 22.46 5.10 -1.41
N ILE A 126 21.21 4.65 -1.60
CA ILE A 126 20.08 5.02 -0.75
C ILE A 126 19.58 3.77 -0.05
N GLY A 127 19.30 3.88 1.22
CA GLY A 127 18.83 2.74 2.02
C GLY A 127 17.98 3.16 3.19
N VAL A 128 17.44 2.16 3.85
CA VAL A 128 16.73 2.29 5.12
C VAL A 128 17.25 1.26 6.11
N ARG A 129 17.32 1.67 7.36
CA ARG A 129 17.57 0.78 8.50
C ARG A 129 16.41 0.90 9.47
N ILE A 130 15.86 -0.24 9.85
CA ILE A 130 14.75 -0.32 10.78
C ILE A 130 15.29 -0.67 12.16
N GLY A 131 15.15 0.26 13.11
CA GLY A 131 15.44 0.04 14.51
C GLY A 131 14.19 -0.39 15.26
N ASN A 132 14.37 -1.26 16.25
CA ASN A 132 13.35 -1.56 17.24
C ASN A 132 13.80 -1.04 18.60
N ILE A 133 12.90 -0.39 19.32
CA ILE A 133 13.19 0.17 20.65
C ILE A 133 12.77 -0.83 21.75
N CYS A 134 12.10 -1.93 21.37
CA CYS A 134 11.54 -2.90 22.29
C CYS A 134 12.17 -4.28 22.14
N LYS A 135 12.47 -4.93 23.28
CA LYS A 135 12.87 -6.34 23.26
C LYS A 135 11.72 -7.21 22.77
N GLY A 136 12.00 -8.01 21.73
CA GLY A 136 11.09 -9.03 21.23
C GLY A 136 10.30 -8.66 19.97
N LEU A 137 10.33 -7.41 19.51
CA LEU A 137 9.85 -7.05 18.19
C LEU A 137 10.88 -7.49 17.16
N GLU A 138 10.48 -8.31 16.20
CA GLU A 138 11.35 -8.83 15.15
C GLU A 138 10.98 -8.19 13.81
N VAL A 139 11.97 -7.60 13.15
CA VAL A 139 11.86 -7.19 11.74
C VAL A 139 12.34 -8.35 10.87
N LYS A 140 11.44 -8.92 10.10
CA LYS A 140 11.70 -10.11 9.27
C LYS A 140 12.28 -9.76 7.92
N LYS A 141 11.67 -8.78 7.27
CA LYS A 141 12.02 -8.36 5.90
C LYS A 141 11.82 -6.86 5.77
N CYS A 142 12.55 -6.24 4.87
CA CYS A 142 12.29 -4.88 4.44
C CYS A 142 12.44 -4.73 2.94
N GLY A 143 11.67 -3.83 2.36
CA GLY A 143 11.68 -3.47 0.95
C GLY A 143 11.80 -1.97 0.77
N LEU A 144 12.45 -1.58 -0.32
CA LEU A 144 12.69 -0.20 -0.69
C LEU A 144 12.40 -0.01 -2.18
N ARG A 145 11.76 1.12 -2.51
CA ARG A 145 11.56 1.56 -3.88
C ARG A 145 11.65 3.07 -3.97
N LEU A 146 12.44 3.56 -4.91
CA LEU A 146 12.32 4.92 -5.40
C LEU A 146 11.11 5.00 -6.32
N VAL A 147 10.26 5.96 -6.08
CA VAL A 147 9.01 6.17 -6.83
C VAL A 147 9.23 7.32 -7.79
N TYR A 148 8.95 7.10 -9.05
CA TYR A 148 9.04 8.09 -10.12
C TYR A 148 7.65 8.44 -10.64
N LYS A 149 7.53 9.56 -11.33
CA LYS A 149 6.28 10.02 -11.93
C LYS A 149 5.62 8.95 -12.80
N LYS A 150 6.43 8.25 -13.60
CA LYS A 150 5.96 7.13 -14.42
C LYS A 150 5.29 6.02 -13.59
N ASP A 151 5.82 5.68 -12.41
CA ASP A 151 5.21 4.67 -11.54
C ASP A 151 3.80 5.07 -11.10
N ILE A 152 3.57 6.36 -10.86
CA ILE A 152 2.27 6.91 -10.49
C ILE A 152 1.32 6.89 -11.70
N GLU A 153 1.81 7.23 -12.89
CA GLU A 153 1.04 7.19 -14.12
C GLU A 153 0.60 5.77 -14.46
N ASP A 154 1.51 4.79 -14.39
CA ASP A 154 1.23 3.36 -14.61
C ASP A 154 0.21 2.83 -13.59
N LEU A 155 0.32 3.23 -12.32
CA LEU A 155 -0.64 2.86 -11.27
C LEU A 155 -2.02 3.42 -11.56
N ASN A 156 -2.12 4.70 -11.93
CA ASN A 156 -3.37 5.36 -12.26
C ASN A 156 -4.06 4.69 -13.47
N GLN A 157 -3.30 4.35 -14.51
CA GLN A 157 -3.84 3.61 -15.67
C GLN A 157 -4.38 2.25 -15.26
N THR A 158 -3.64 1.50 -14.42
CA THR A 158 -4.07 0.20 -13.92
C THR A 158 -5.35 0.30 -13.08
N MET A 159 -5.45 1.31 -12.22
CA MET A 159 -6.64 1.56 -11.40
C MET A 159 -7.85 1.91 -12.27
N THR A 160 -7.67 2.75 -13.28
CA THR A 160 -8.74 3.13 -14.22
C THR A 160 -9.25 1.91 -15.00
N GLN A 161 -8.34 1.05 -15.49
CA GLN A 161 -8.72 -0.18 -16.20
C GLN A 161 -9.50 -1.14 -15.29
N ARG A 162 -9.09 -1.30 -14.03
CA ARG A 162 -9.80 -2.13 -13.04
C ARG A 162 -11.20 -1.59 -12.76
N HIS A 163 -11.36 -0.27 -12.67
CA HIS A 163 -12.66 0.36 -12.47
C HIS A 163 -13.60 0.07 -13.66
N HIS A 164 -13.13 0.27 -14.89
CA HIS A 164 -13.89 -0.05 -16.09
C HIS A 164 -14.28 -1.54 -16.17
N ASN A 165 -13.36 -2.45 -15.81
CA ASN A 165 -13.66 -3.88 -15.79
C ASN A 165 -14.71 -4.23 -14.73
N PHE A 166 -14.67 -3.59 -13.55
CA PHE A 166 -15.66 -3.77 -12.51
C PHE A 166 -17.03 -3.24 -12.94
N ASP A 167 -17.10 -2.04 -13.53
CA ASP A 167 -18.34 -1.46 -14.04
C ASP A 167 -18.97 -2.34 -15.13
N ASN A 168 -18.17 -2.87 -16.04
CA ASN A 168 -18.62 -3.81 -17.07
C ASN A 168 -19.16 -5.12 -16.47
N LEU A 169 -18.50 -5.65 -15.42
CA LEU A 169 -18.95 -6.84 -14.71
C LEU A 169 -20.28 -6.59 -14.01
N MET A 170 -20.43 -5.44 -13.34
CA MET A 170 -21.68 -5.07 -12.66
C MET A 170 -22.83 -4.89 -13.66
N ALA A 171 -22.60 -4.23 -14.78
CA ALA A 171 -23.59 -4.09 -15.85
C ALA A 171 -24.04 -5.45 -16.42
N THR A 172 -23.10 -6.40 -16.54
CA THR A 172 -23.41 -7.77 -16.98
C THR A 172 -24.27 -8.49 -15.94
N VAL A 173 -23.95 -8.39 -14.65
CA VAL A 173 -24.73 -9.00 -13.55
C VAL A 173 -26.15 -8.43 -13.49
N GLU A 174 -26.30 -7.12 -13.67
CA GLU A 174 -27.62 -6.48 -13.73
C GLU A 174 -28.42 -6.92 -14.95
N GLY A 175 -27.77 -7.09 -16.10
CA GLY A 175 -28.39 -7.65 -17.30
C GLY A 175 -28.90 -9.09 -17.12
N TYR A 176 -28.16 -9.93 -16.37
CA TYR A 176 -28.60 -11.28 -16.00
C TYR A 176 -29.78 -11.26 -15.04
N LYS A 177 -29.84 -10.35 -14.07
CA LYS A 177 -31.00 -10.21 -13.17
C LYS A 177 -32.24 -9.77 -13.92
N ALA A 178 -32.12 -8.83 -14.85
CA ALA A 178 -33.24 -8.35 -15.68
C ALA A 178 -33.79 -9.43 -16.64
N LYS A 179 -32.92 -10.33 -17.13
CA LYS A 179 -33.35 -11.47 -17.95
C LYS A 179 -34.11 -12.50 -17.12
N ARG A 180 -33.61 -12.85 -15.93
CA ARG A 180 -34.24 -13.84 -15.05
C ARG A 180 -35.63 -13.42 -14.60
N THR A 181 -35.85 -12.16 -14.29
CA THR A 181 -37.19 -11.62 -13.96
C THR A 181 -38.15 -11.63 -15.15
N ARG A 182 -37.67 -11.53 -16.39
CA ARG A 182 -38.52 -11.62 -17.60
C ARG A 182 -38.96 -13.05 -17.88
N ASP A 183 -38.06 -14.02 -17.75
CA ASP A 183 -38.36 -15.44 -17.97
C ASP A 183 -39.32 -16.00 -16.91
N ASP A 184 -39.25 -15.50 -15.64
CA ASP A 184 -40.17 -15.87 -14.54
C ASP A 184 -41.59 -15.30 -14.73
N TYR A 185 -41.79 -14.21 -15.50
CA TYR A 185 -43.12 -13.67 -15.83
C TYR A 185 -43.75 -14.35 -17.02
N ASP A 186 -43.01 -14.90 -17.99
CA ASP A 186 -43.53 -15.57 -19.16
C ASP A 186 -43.98 -17.02 -18.84
N GLU A 187 -43.43 -17.66 -17.79
CA GLU A 187 -43.82 -18.98 -17.32
C GLU A 187 -45.11 -18.99 -16.46
N ALA A 188 -45.48 -17.86 -15.86
CA ALA A 188 -46.66 -17.74 -14.98
C ALA A 188 -47.97 -17.48 -15.74
N GLY A 189 -47.95 -17.39 -17.07
CA GLY A 189 -49.08 -16.93 -17.91
C GLY A 189 -49.97 -18.00 -18.51
N SER A 190 -49.85 -19.31 -18.20
CA SER A 190 -50.66 -20.36 -18.78
C SER A 190 -51.33 -21.28 -17.76
N PHE A 191 -52.21 -20.74 -16.97
CA PHE A 191 -53.25 -21.51 -16.28
C PHE A 191 -54.61 -21.22 -16.96
N ASN A 192 -55.05 -22.15 -17.85
CA ASN A 192 -56.39 -22.19 -18.32
C ASN A 192 -57.32 -22.69 -17.18
N ASP A 193 -58.04 -21.77 -16.59
CA ASP A 193 -59.16 -22.07 -15.70
C ASP A 193 -60.32 -22.58 -16.51
N GLU A 194 -60.46 -23.92 -16.59
CA GLU A 194 -61.73 -24.58 -16.98
C GLU A 194 -62.56 -24.82 -15.71
N PRO A 195 -63.76 -24.26 -15.57
CA PRO A 195 -64.59 -24.46 -14.36
C PRO A 195 -65.17 -25.88 -14.28
N PRO A 196 -65.24 -26.54 -13.12
CA PRO A 196 -65.77 -27.89 -12.96
C PRO A 196 -67.24 -27.93 -13.20
N GLN A 197 -67.64 -28.84 -14.12
CA GLN A 197 -69.09 -29.19 -14.39
C GLN A 197 -69.64 -29.93 -13.18
N ILE A 198 -70.62 -29.34 -12.55
CA ILE A 198 -71.43 -29.98 -11.50
C ILE A 198 -72.43 -30.91 -12.13
N GLY A 199 -72.22 -32.25 -12.03
CA GLY A 199 -73.17 -33.30 -12.43
C GLY A 199 -74.36 -33.28 -11.47
N ARG A 200 -75.58 -33.11 -12.04
CA ARG A 200 -76.84 -33.32 -11.35
C ARG A 200 -77.09 -34.79 -11.13
N ALA A 201 -77.27 -35.21 -9.88
CA ALA A 201 -77.80 -36.51 -9.53
C ALA A 201 -79.35 -36.48 -9.75
N HIS A 202 -79.85 -37.49 -10.53
CA HIS A 202 -81.27 -37.86 -10.57
C HIS A 202 -81.52 -39.02 -9.59
N VAL A 203 -82.57 -38.87 -8.83
CA VAL A 203 -83.24 -39.78 -7.90
C VAL A 203 -83.38 -41.19 -8.39
#